data_88b534997a57a3516ba04461413b0ffb
#
_entry.id   88b534997a57a3516ba04461413b0ffb
#
_cell.length_a   1.000
_cell.length_b   1.000
_cell.length_c   1.000
_cell.angle_alpha   90.00
_cell.angle_beta   90.00
_cell.angle_gamma   90.00
#
_symmetry.space_group_name_H-M   'P 1'
#
loop_
_entity.id
_entity.type
_entity.pdbx_description
1 polymer ?
#
loop_
_entity_poly.entity_id
_entity_poly.type
_entity_poly.pdbx_seq_one_letter_code
_entity_poly.pdbx_strand_id
1 'polypeptide(L)'
;GVIGIHDMIVHNYGPGRVIISLHAEVPADGDILNIHDMIDMIEHKLHDTLHCSAVIHMDPICVDDEETLSLKEKVGEYINEIDSSITMHDFRIVKGPTHTNVIFDIVVPYDFSTTDEQLVKIISDRIKQENPNHYAVIEVDKQYAQL
;
A
#
# COMPACT_ATOMS: atom_id res chain seq x y z
N GLY A 1 11.27 -2.53 -14.23
CA GLY A 1 11.77 -2.60 -12.89
C GLY A 1 10.70 -2.35 -11.85
N VAL A 2 11.09 -1.65 -10.79
CA VAL A 2 10.17 -1.19 -9.76
C VAL A 2 9.25 -0.11 -10.32
N ILE A 3 7.94 -0.23 -10.06
CA ILE A 3 6.89 0.70 -10.51
C ILE A 3 6.67 1.77 -9.44
N GLY A 4 6.64 1.35 -8.17
CA GLY A 4 6.42 2.21 -7.01
C GLY A 4 7.01 1.60 -5.74
N ILE A 5 7.06 2.40 -4.66
CA ILE A 5 7.44 1.94 -3.32
C ILE A 5 6.44 2.48 -2.30
N HIS A 6 6.18 1.71 -1.23
CA HIS A 6 5.31 2.11 -0.13
C HIS A 6 5.72 1.42 1.19
N ASP A 7 5.08 1.79 2.29
CA ASP A 7 5.28 1.23 3.64
C ASP A 7 6.76 1.20 4.07
N MET A 8 7.50 2.26 3.73
CA MET A 8 8.92 2.35 4.07
C MET A 8 9.09 2.70 5.54
N ILE A 9 9.75 1.80 6.28
CA ILE A 9 10.10 2.01 7.68
C ILE A 9 11.61 1.99 7.83
N VAL A 10 12.15 3.00 8.50
CA VAL A 10 13.58 3.09 8.84
C VAL A 10 13.76 2.84 10.32
N HIS A 11 14.43 1.75 10.65
CA HIS A 11 14.78 1.37 12.02
C HIS A 11 16.20 1.77 12.32
N ASN A 12 16.41 2.66 13.28
CA ASN A 12 17.74 3.09 13.70
C ASN A 12 18.06 2.53 15.09
N TYR A 13 18.97 1.57 15.14
CA TYR A 13 19.45 0.92 16.37
C TYR A 13 20.80 1.46 16.86
N GLY A 14 21.21 2.62 16.38
CA GLY A 14 22.47 3.28 16.74
C GLY A 14 23.52 3.22 15.63
N PRO A 15 24.77 3.68 15.92
CA PRO A 15 25.83 3.80 14.92
C PRO A 15 26.10 2.49 14.18
N GLY A 16 26.03 2.53 12.85
CA GLY A 16 26.30 1.38 11.98
C GLY A 16 25.22 0.29 11.98
N ARG A 17 24.04 0.54 12.56
CA ARG A 17 22.95 -0.44 12.59
C ARG A 17 21.61 0.19 12.20
N VAL A 18 21.45 0.45 10.92
CA VAL A 18 20.22 0.93 10.31
C VAL A 18 19.62 -0.18 9.46
N ILE A 19 18.32 -0.42 9.62
CA ILE A 19 17.56 -1.40 8.84
C ILE A 19 16.41 -0.68 8.17
N ILE A 20 16.23 -0.89 6.87
CA ILE A 20 15.11 -0.37 6.08
C ILE A 20 14.25 -1.55 5.68
N SER A 21 12.96 -1.47 5.93
CA SER A 21 11.96 -2.35 5.33
C SER A 21 11.03 -1.53 4.45
N LEU A 22 10.70 -2.03 3.27
CA LEU A 22 9.78 -1.39 2.36
C LEU A 22 9.11 -2.42 1.44
N HIS A 23 8.02 -2.01 0.83
CA HIS A 23 7.37 -2.73 -0.25
C HIS A 23 7.73 -2.10 -1.58
N ALA A 24 8.00 -2.94 -2.59
CA ALA A 24 8.26 -2.53 -3.97
C ALA A 24 7.21 -3.11 -4.90
N GLU A 25 6.50 -2.26 -5.58
CA GLU A 25 5.54 -2.63 -6.61
C GLU A 25 6.28 -3.07 -7.87
N VAL A 26 5.98 -4.27 -8.34
CA VAL A 26 6.60 -4.87 -9.52
C VAL A 26 5.52 -5.38 -10.50
N PRO A 27 5.81 -5.49 -11.80
CA PRO A 27 4.84 -6.05 -12.75
C PRO A 27 4.46 -7.49 -12.40
N ALA A 28 3.14 -7.78 -12.30
CA ALA A 28 2.64 -9.12 -11.98
C ALA A 28 2.92 -10.16 -13.07
N ASP A 29 3.10 -9.71 -14.30
CA ASP A 29 3.44 -10.53 -15.48
C ASP A 29 4.95 -10.63 -15.74
N GLY A 30 5.77 -10.05 -14.86
CA GLY A 30 7.23 -10.07 -14.97
C GLY A 30 7.82 -11.44 -14.61
N ASP A 31 9.02 -11.71 -15.17
CA ASP A 31 9.79 -12.90 -14.79
C ASP A 31 10.31 -12.78 -13.36
N ILE A 32 9.87 -13.69 -12.48
CA ILE A 32 10.17 -13.63 -11.04
C ILE A 32 11.66 -13.70 -10.73
N LEU A 33 12.45 -14.42 -11.51
CA LEU A 33 13.90 -14.53 -11.26
C LEU A 33 14.60 -13.22 -11.64
N ASN A 34 14.20 -12.59 -12.73
CA ASN A 34 14.75 -11.30 -13.13
C ASN A 34 14.34 -10.18 -12.16
N ILE A 35 13.10 -10.22 -11.68
CA ILE A 35 12.62 -9.26 -10.67
C ILE A 35 13.38 -9.44 -9.36
N HIS A 36 13.55 -10.67 -8.90
CA HIS A 36 14.29 -10.97 -7.68
C HIS A 36 15.74 -10.50 -7.77
N ASP A 37 16.44 -10.79 -8.89
CA ASP A 37 17.83 -10.37 -9.12
C ASP A 37 17.95 -8.83 -9.08
N MET A 38 16.99 -8.12 -9.68
CA MET A 38 16.93 -6.66 -9.63
C MET A 38 16.75 -6.13 -8.20
N ILE A 39 15.86 -6.74 -7.41
CA ILE A 39 15.64 -6.35 -6.00
C ILE A 39 16.89 -6.60 -5.17
N ASP A 40 17.53 -7.75 -5.32
CA ASP A 40 18.79 -8.09 -4.63
C ASP A 40 19.88 -7.06 -4.96
N MET A 41 20.03 -6.67 -6.21
CA MET A 41 20.95 -5.60 -6.62
C MET A 41 20.62 -4.24 -5.98
N ILE A 42 19.34 -3.93 -5.79
CA ILE A 42 18.92 -2.70 -5.10
C ILE A 42 19.31 -2.78 -3.62
N GLU A 43 19.04 -3.88 -2.94
CA GLU A 43 19.43 -4.10 -1.53
C GLU A 43 20.94 -3.96 -1.34
N HIS A 44 21.74 -4.58 -2.21
CA HIS A 44 23.19 -4.43 -2.23
C HIS A 44 23.63 -2.96 -2.41
N LYS A 45 23.03 -2.25 -3.35
CA LYS A 45 23.35 -0.85 -3.61
C LYS A 45 23.00 0.05 -2.42
N LEU A 46 21.87 -0.20 -1.76
CA LEU A 46 21.49 0.51 -0.53
C LEU A 46 22.48 0.24 0.59
N HIS A 47 22.94 -1.01 0.74
CA HIS A 47 23.97 -1.37 1.69
C HIS A 47 25.27 -0.60 1.44
N ASP A 48 25.76 -0.57 0.21
CA ASP A 48 27.04 0.03 -0.14
C ASP A 48 27.01 1.57 -0.06
N THR A 49 25.86 2.19 -0.40
CA THR A 49 25.76 3.66 -0.44
C THR A 49 25.29 4.28 0.85
N LEU A 50 24.39 3.63 1.58
CA LEU A 50 23.76 4.16 2.80
C LEU A 50 24.23 3.45 4.07
N HIS A 51 25.03 2.39 3.94
CA HIS A 51 25.51 1.56 5.06
C HIS A 51 24.37 1.05 5.95
N CYS A 52 23.27 0.63 5.32
CA CYS A 52 22.10 0.04 5.97
C CYS A 52 21.83 -1.37 5.44
N SER A 53 21.08 -2.15 6.20
CA SER A 53 20.47 -3.39 5.69
C SER A 53 19.08 -3.07 5.16
N ALA A 54 18.76 -3.43 3.92
CA ALA A 54 17.44 -3.29 3.36
C ALA A 54 16.77 -4.66 3.23
N VAL A 55 15.46 -4.70 3.47
CA VAL A 55 14.58 -5.85 3.19
C VAL A 55 13.42 -5.32 2.36
N ILE A 56 13.31 -5.80 1.13
CA ILE A 56 12.32 -5.33 0.17
C ILE A 56 11.31 -6.45 -0.11
N HIS A 57 10.05 -6.22 0.29
CA HIS A 57 8.94 -7.09 -0.07
C HIS A 57 8.45 -6.74 -1.48
N MET A 58 8.31 -7.74 -2.34
CA MET A 58 7.83 -7.54 -3.71
C MET A 58 6.31 -7.68 -3.75
N ASP A 59 5.62 -6.64 -4.20
CA ASP A 59 4.18 -6.65 -4.45
C ASP A 59 3.90 -6.69 -5.95
N PRO A 60 3.51 -7.85 -6.51
CA PRO A 60 3.18 -7.95 -7.92
C PRO A 60 1.82 -7.28 -8.18
N ILE A 61 1.82 -6.18 -8.94
CA ILE A 61 0.62 -5.44 -9.28
C ILE A 61 0.28 -5.56 -10.77
N CYS A 62 -1.04 -5.57 -11.05
CA CYS A 62 -1.56 -5.45 -12.41
C CYS A 62 -1.84 -3.97 -12.68
N VAL A 63 -1.12 -3.40 -13.65
CA VAL A 63 -1.32 -2.02 -14.10
C VAL A 63 -2.41 -2.03 -15.19
N ASP A 64 -3.35 -1.07 -15.14
CA ASP A 64 -4.43 -0.88 -16.14
C ASP A 64 -5.42 -2.06 -16.31
N ASP A 65 -5.65 -2.82 -15.27
CA ASP A 65 -6.63 -3.91 -15.22
C ASP A 65 -8.04 -3.35 -14.99
N GLU A 66 -9.03 -3.74 -15.84
CA GLU A 66 -10.43 -3.32 -15.72
C GLU A 66 -11.02 -3.64 -14.34
N GLU A 67 -10.64 -4.76 -13.74
CA GLU A 67 -11.08 -5.15 -12.41
C GLU A 67 -10.57 -4.17 -11.35
N THR A 68 -9.31 -3.76 -11.44
CA THR A 68 -8.70 -2.76 -10.54
C THR A 68 -9.42 -1.42 -10.64
N LEU A 69 -9.72 -0.95 -11.85
CA LEU A 69 -10.44 0.30 -12.07
C LEU A 69 -11.88 0.24 -11.53
N SER A 70 -12.60 -0.86 -11.82
CA SER A 70 -13.97 -1.06 -11.32
C SER A 70 -14.02 -1.14 -9.79
N LEU A 71 -13.05 -1.82 -9.17
CA LEU A 71 -12.99 -1.92 -7.71
C LEU A 71 -12.63 -0.57 -7.08
N LYS A 72 -11.72 0.19 -7.69
CA LYS A 72 -11.38 1.55 -7.26
C LYS A 72 -12.60 2.48 -7.24
N GLU A 73 -13.41 2.46 -8.30
CA GLU A 73 -14.64 3.25 -8.37
C GLU A 73 -15.60 2.87 -7.25
N LYS A 74 -15.88 1.57 -7.06
CA LYS A 74 -16.76 1.07 -5.99
C LYS A 74 -16.26 1.45 -4.59
N VAL A 75 -14.99 1.26 -4.30
CA VAL A 75 -14.42 1.64 -3.00
C VAL A 75 -14.51 3.14 -2.79
N GLY A 76 -14.27 3.94 -3.83
CA GLY A 76 -14.48 5.39 -3.80
C GLY A 76 -15.92 5.78 -3.48
N GLU A 77 -16.91 5.08 -4.06
CA GLU A 77 -18.33 5.27 -3.72
C GLU A 77 -18.61 4.96 -2.24
N TYR A 78 -18.10 3.84 -1.71
CA TYR A 78 -18.27 3.48 -0.29
C TYR A 78 -17.69 4.53 0.65
N ILE A 79 -16.50 5.04 0.34
CA ILE A 79 -15.85 6.08 1.12
C ILE A 79 -16.69 7.37 1.10
N ASN A 80 -17.17 7.76 -0.08
CA ASN A 80 -18.00 8.95 -0.25
C ASN A 80 -19.37 8.83 0.45
N GLU A 81 -19.96 7.62 0.53
CA GLU A 81 -21.16 7.34 1.32
C GLU A 81 -20.95 7.51 2.82
N ILE A 82 -19.73 7.23 3.32
CA ILE A 82 -19.39 7.44 4.74
C ILE A 82 -19.25 8.93 5.02
N ASP A 83 -18.41 9.63 4.27
CA ASP A 83 -18.25 11.08 4.35
C ASP A 83 -17.54 11.60 3.10
N SER A 84 -18.15 12.59 2.44
CA SER A 84 -17.63 13.21 1.22
C SER A 84 -16.33 14.02 1.42
N SER A 85 -15.93 14.26 2.65
CA SER A 85 -14.64 14.93 2.98
C SER A 85 -13.44 13.99 2.96
N ILE A 86 -13.68 12.67 2.93
CA ILE A 86 -12.61 11.68 2.86
C ILE A 86 -12.18 11.53 1.40
N THR A 87 -10.88 11.57 1.16
CA THR A 87 -10.31 11.32 -0.17
C THR A 87 -9.47 10.06 -0.17
N MET A 88 -9.48 9.32 -1.28
CA MET A 88 -8.72 8.08 -1.46
C MET A 88 -7.57 8.30 -2.43
N HIS A 89 -6.39 7.78 -2.09
CA HIS A 89 -5.16 7.88 -2.87
C HIS A 89 -4.47 6.52 -3.00
N ASP A 90 -3.55 6.41 -3.93
CA ASP A 90 -2.63 5.28 -4.12
C ASP A 90 -3.30 3.90 -4.15
N PHE A 91 -4.50 3.84 -4.76
CA PHE A 91 -5.27 2.60 -4.87
C PHE A 91 -4.59 1.59 -5.80
N ARG A 92 -4.35 0.39 -5.27
CA ARG A 92 -3.76 -0.75 -5.99
C ARG A 92 -4.29 -2.07 -5.45
N ILE A 93 -4.16 -3.14 -6.22
CA ILE A 93 -4.49 -4.49 -5.79
C ILE A 93 -3.32 -5.43 -5.99
N VAL A 94 -3.12 -6.33 -5.04
CA VAL A 94 -2.16 -7.43 -5.13
C VAL A 94 -2.95 -8.72 -5.14
N LYS A 95 -3.01 -9.37 -6.31
CA LYS A 95 -3.79 -10.61 -6.51
C LYS A 95 -2.98 -11.82 -6.13
N GLY A 96 -3.51 -12.62 -5.21
CA GLY A 96 -2.98 -13.93 -4.87
C GLY A 96 -3.95 -15.05 -5.25
N PRO A 97 -3.50 -16.32 -5.21
CA PRO A 97 -4.34 -17.47 -5.57
C PRO A 97 -5.48 -17.73 -4.58
N THR A 98 -5.41 -17.19 -3.36
CA THR A 98 -6.40 -17.41 -2.29
C THR A 98 -7.14 -16.15 -1.88
N HIS A 99 -6.52 -14.99 -2.06
CA HIS A 99 -7.08 -13.70 -1.68
C HIS A 99 -6.45 -12.58 -2.50
N THR A 100 -7.09 -11.42 -2.47
CA THR A 100 -6.60 -10.19 -3.08
C THR A 100 -6.47 -9.13 -1.99
N ASN A 101 -5.30 -8.52 -1.86
CA ASN A 101 -5.12 -7.34 -1.04
C ASN A 101 -5.56 -6.10 -1.81
N VAL A 102 -6.45 -5.32 -1.21
CA VAL A 102 -6.95 -4.04 -1.72
C VAL A 102 -6.27 -2.96 -0.88
N ILE A 103 -5.28 -2.31 -1.47
CA ILE A 103 -4.37 -1.41 -0.75
C ILE A 103 -4.65 0.02 -1.21
N PHE A 104 -4.84 0.93 -0.26
CA PHE A 104 -5.04 2.35 -0.55
C PHE A 104 -4.90 3.19 0.70
N ASP A 105 -4.64 4.48 0.49
CA ASP A 105 -4.55 5.47 1.54
C ASP A 105 -5.81 6.33 1.54
N ILE A 106 -6.26 6.74 2.71
CA ILE A 106 -7.35 7.70 2.88
C ILE A 106 -6.86 8.91 3.66
N VAL A 107 -7.26 10.09 3.19
CA VAL A 107 -6.99 11.34 3.91
C VAL A 107 -8.29 11.81 4.55
N VAL A 108 -8.27 11.99 5.86
CA VAL A 108 -9.42 12.45 6.65
C VAL A 108 -9.14 13.82 7.27
N PRO A 109 -10.17 14.66 7.48
CA PRO A 109 -10.01 15.92 8.23
C PRO A 109 -9.43 15.67 9.61
N TYR A 110 -8.64 16.62 10.12
CA TYR A 110 -7.99 16.49 11.43
C TYR A 110 -8.98 16.27 12.59
N ASP A 111 -10.15 16.91 12.51
CA ASP A 111 -11.24 16.86 13.50
C ASP A 111 -12.31 15.80 13.19
N PHE A 112 -11.97 14.81 12.34
CA PHE A 112 -12.90 13.75 11.99
C PHE A 112 -13.35 12.97 13.23
N SER A 113 -14.66 12.82 13.42
CA SER A 113 -15.25 12.33 14.67
C SER A 113 -15.08 10.83 14.92
N THR A 114 -14.90 10.05 13.84
CA THR A 114 -14.70 8.60 13.92
C THR A 114 -13.22 8.29 14.09
N THR A 115 -12.88 7.33 14.96
CA THR A 115 -11.47 6.92 15.10
C THR A 115 -10.96 6.19 13.86
N ASP A 116 -9.64 6.24 13.63
CA ASP A 116 -9.02 5.62 12.47
C ASP A 116 -9.32 4.12 12.42
N GLU A 117 -9.25 3.42 13.57
CA GLU A 117 -9.56 1.99 13.66
C GLU A 117 -11.03 1.67 13.30
N GLN A 118 -11.95 2.54 13.74
CA GLN A 118 -13.37 2.37 13.42
C GLN A 118 -13.64 2.61 11.94
N LEU A 119 -13.02 3.62 11.36
CA LEU A 119 -13.15 3.95 9.95
C LEU A 119 -12.59 2.83 9.07
N VAL A 120 -11.36 2.38 9.36
CA VAL A 120 -10.73 1.24 8.67
C VAL A 120 -11.61 0.00 8.77
N LYS A 121 -12.19 -0.28 9.94
CA LYS A 121 -13.08 -1.42 10.13
C LYS A 121 -14.33 -1.32 9.26
N ILE A 122 -15.00 -0.16 9.23
CA ILE A 122 -16.23 0.06 8.43
C ILE A 122 -15.95 -0.19 6.95
N ILE A 123 -14.87 0.40 6.42
CA ILE A 123 -14.50 0.25 5.01
C ILE A 123 -14.12 -1.21 4.69
N SER A 124 -13.31 -1.83 5.56
CA SER A 124 -12.87 -3.22 5.39
C SER A 124 -14.04 -4.20 5.41
N ASP A 125 -14.99 -4.01 6.32
CA ASP A 125 -16.20 -4.86 6.40
C ASP A 125 -17.05 -4.70 5.13
N ARG A 126 -17.14 -3.51 4.55
CA ARG A 126 -17.86 -3.26 3.31
C ARG A 126 -17.22 -3.94 2.10
N ILE A 127 -15.89 -3.81 1.97
CA ILE A 127 -15.12 -4.47 0.91
C ILE A 127 -15.28 -6.01 1.01
N LYS A 128 -15.25 -6.53 2.22
CA LYS A 128 -15.37 -7.96 2.49
C LYS A 128 -16.78 -8.51 2.25
N GLN A 129 -17.82 -7.69 2.41
CA GLN A 129 -19.20 -8.05 2.08
C GLN A 129 -19.41 -8.23 0.57
N GLU A 130 -18.73 -7.42 -0.25
CA GLU A 130 -18.75 -7.57 -1.71
C GLU A 130 -18.01 -8.84 -2.16
N ASN A 131 -16.82 -9.05 -1.62
CA ASN A 131 -16.04 -10.24 -1.92
C ASN A 131 -15.27 -10.70 -0.67
N PRO A 132 -15.64 -11.88 -0.09
CA PRO A 132 -14.99 -12.40 1.11
C PRO A 132 -13.47 -12.62 1.00
N ASN A 133 -12.96 -12.73 -0.22
CA ASN A 133 -11.54 -12.92 -0.50
C ASN A 133 -10.77 -11.59 -0.69
N HIS A 134 -11.44 -10.45 -0.58
CA HIS A 134 -10.80 -9.14 -0.59
C HIS A 134 -10.43 -8.72 0.84
N TYR A 135 -9.16 -8.38 1.03
CA TYR A 135 -8.61 -7.90 2.29
C TYR A 135 -8.14 -6.46 2.11
N ALA A 136 -8.77 -5.54 2.80
CA ALA A 136 -8.38 -4.14 2.77
C ALA A 136 -7.13 -3.90 3.61
N VAL A 137 -6.17 -3.18 3.03
CA VAL A 137 -4.98 -2.63 3.69
C VAL A 137 -5.07 -1.12 3.53
N ILE A 138 -5.41 -0.42 4.62
CA ILE A 138 -5.76 1.00 4.57
C ILE A 138 -4.84 1.78 5.49
N GLU A 139 -4.16 2.78 4.96
CA GLU A 139 -3.44 3.79 5.72
C GLU A 139 -4.32 5.04 5.88
N VAL A 140 -4.32 5.63 7.08
CA VAL A 140 -5.14 6.80 7.39
C VAL A 140 -4.25 7.99 7.66
N ASP A 141 -4.28 8.94 6.75
CA ASP A 141 -3.58 10.21 6.85
C ASP A 141 -4.50 11.32 7.37
N LYS A 142 -3.97 12.21 8.17
CA LYS A 142 -4.68 13.41 8.63
C LYS A 142 -4.37 14.60 7.74
N GLN A 143 -5.42 15.23 7.24
CA GLN A 143 -5.27 16.51 6.54
C GLN A 143 -4.95 17.59 7.58
N TYR A 144 -3.69 18.00 7.65
CA TYR A 144 -3.31 19.20 8.39
C TYR A 144 -3.82 20.41 7.60
N ALA A 145 -4.59 21.28 8.27
CA ALA A 145 -5.03 22.53 7.65
C ALA A 145 -3.80 23.25 7.07
N GLN A 146 -3.87 23.57 5.77
CA GLN A 146 -2.89 24.47 5.20
C GLN A 146 -3.02 25.81 5.92
N LEU A 147 -1.97 26.18 6.67
CA LEU A 147 -1.81 27.49 7.29
C LEU A 147 -1.65 28.57 6.22
#